data_35bd66260a343c687e9911a9241f7690
#
_entry.id   35bd66260a343c687e9911a9241f7690
#
_cell.length_a   1.000
_cell.length_b   1.000
_cell.length_c   1.000
_cell.angle_alpha   90.00
_cell.angle_beta   90.00
_cell.angle_gamma   90.00
#
_symmetry.space_group_name_H-M   'P 1'
#
loop_
_entity.id
_entity.type
_entity.pdbx_description
1 polymer ?
#
loop_
_entity_poly.entity_id
_entity_poly.type
_entity_poly.pdbx_seq_one_letter_code
_entity_poly.pdbx_strand_id
1 'polypeptide(L)'
;MTILGDGTFRYRLAAAGSNWGELPDGWRYGDVAAVGVDRNDNVYVFTRGEHPMLVFDRDGKFLRSWGEGTFVRPHGVHMGPDDTIYCTDDGDHTVRKYTLDGKLLLKIGTSGKPAPFMSGLPFCRCTHTALAPNGDIYVSDGYGNARVHRYTPDGRLIASWGEPGTGPGQFNIAHNILCDADGWVYVADRENHRIQVFDPNGRYETEWRNLYRPCGLCRCGGVRGPCFYVAELAPGQEFSNRTWPNLGPRVSILDKAGKLVARLGDYGGPDRPSPFIAPHGIAIDSQGAIYVAELSISVTGRKADAQPGRDLTTLQKLVPVPEGS
;
A
#
# COMPACT_ATOMS: atom_id res chain seq x y z
N MET A 1 -26.04 -4.81 -8.37
CA MET A 1 -24.56 -4.62 -8.39
C MET A 1 -24.27 -3.34 -7.64
N THR A 2 -23.45 -3.37 -6.59
CA THR A 2 -23.17 -2.18 -5.77
C THR A 2 -22.15 -1.28 -6.47
N ILE A 3 -22.52 -0.02 -6.68
CA ILE A 3 -21.62 1.02 -7.18
C ILE A 3 -20.98 1.73 -5.98
N LEU A 4 -19.66 1.88 -6.04
CA LEU A 4 -18.87 2.61 -5.07
C LEU A 4 -18.44 3.96 -5.67
N GLY A 5 -18.48 5.02 -4.86
CA GLY A 5 -18.15 6.37 -5.30
C GLY A 5 -19.28 7.04 -6.10
N ASP A 6 -18.99 8.22 -6.63
CA ASP A 6 -19.92 9.10 -7.33
C ASP A 6 -19.25 9.87 -8.48
N GLY A 7 -20.03 10.62 -9.22
CA GLY A 7 -19.53 11.43 -10.35
C GLY A 7 -18.69 10.60 -11.33
N THR A 8 -17.52 11.10 -11.66
CA THR A 8 -16.56 10.44 -12.56
C THR A 8 -15.79 9.28 -11.89
N PHE A 9 -15.86 9.17 -10.55
CA PHE A 9 -15.16 8.14 -9.77
C PHE A 9 -16.11 7.03 -9.33
N ARG A 10 -16.82 6.44 -10.28
CA ARG A 10 -17.73 5.31 -10.06
C ARG A 10 -17.02 4.01 -10.36
N TYR A 11 -17.12 3.07 -9.43
CA TYR A 11 -16.47 1.75 -9.54
C TYR A 11 -17.43 0.64 -9.11
N ARG A 12 -17.17 -0.57 -9.61
CA ARG A 12 -17.79 -1.81 -9.13
C ARG A 12 -16.71 -2.82 -8.76
N LEU A 13 -17.00 -3.69 -7.82
CA LEU A 13 -16.13 -4.84 -7.53
C LEU A 13 -16.15 -5.82 -8.72
N ALA A 14 -14.97 -6.28 -9.14
CA ALA A 14 -14.83 -7.31 -10.17
C ALA A 14 -15.32 -8.67 -9.65
N ALA A 15 -15.00 -8.99 -8.38
CA ALA A 15 -15.45 -10.20 -7.69
C ALA A 15 -16.04 -9.79 -6.33
N ALA A 16 -17.37 -9.91 -6.19
CA ALA A 16 -18.03 -9.54 -4.93
C ALA A 16 -18.01 -10.72 -3.96
N GLY A 17 -17.42 -10.47 -2.76
CA GLY A 17 -17.38 -11.47 -1.68
C GLY A 17 -16.33 -12.58 -1.84
N SER A 18 -15.39 -12.43 -2.79
CA SER A 18 -14.25 -13.33 -2.98
C SER A 18 -13.00 -12.55 -3.38
N ASN A 19 -11.83 -13.17 -3.30
CA ASN A 19 -10.60 -12.61 -3.83
C ASN A 19 -10.68 -12.48 -5.36
N TRP A 20 -10.06 -11.43 -5.89
CA TRP A 20 -9.81 -11.30 -7.32
C TRP A 20 -8.56 -12.10 -7.70
N GLY A 21 -8.57 -12.75 -8.86
CA GLY A 21 -7.50 -13.58 -9.40
C GLY A 21 -7.70 -15.06 -9.08
N GLU A 22 -7.39 -15.89 -10.06
CA GLU A 22 -7.54 -17.35 -9.99
C GLU A 22 -6.22 -17.98 -9.56
N LEU A 23 -6.18 -18.54 -8.35
CA LEU A 23 -5.02 -19.29 -7.87
C LEU A 23 -5.00 -20.72 -8.42
N PRO A 24 -3.81 -21.33 -8.56
CA PRO A 24 -3.71 -22.77 -8.80
C PRO A 24 -4.44 -23.59 -7.75
N ASP A 25 -4.89 -24.80 -8.13
CA ASP A 25 -5.60 -25.69 -7.23
C ASP A 25 -4.83 -25.97 -5.94
N GLY A 26 -5.53 -25.86 -4.82
CA GLY A 26 -4.97 -26.07 -3.50
C GLY A 26 -4.23 -24.86 -2.90
N TRP A 27 -3.96 -23.83 -3.68
CA TRP A 27 -3.32 -22.61 -3.17
C TRP A 27 -4.33 -21.70 -2.47
N ARG A 28 -3.82 -20.88 -1.55
CA ARG A 28 -4.64 -19.90 -0.82
C ARG A 28 -3.94 -18.56 -0.72
N TYR A 29 -4.72 -17.50 -0.76
CA TYR A 29 -4.21 -16.18 -0.38
C TYR A 29 -3.94 -16.17 1.12
N GLY A 30 -2.76 -15.62 1.52
CA GLY A 30 -2.56 -15.09 2.85
C GLY A 30 -3.09 -13.65 2.94
N ASP A 31 -2.70 -12.93 3.99
CA ASP A 31 -2.82 -11.47 3.96
C ASP A 31 -2.05 -10.91 2.77
N VAL A 32 -2.70 -10.09 1.97
CA VAL A 32 -2.04 -9.39 0.87
C VAL A 32 -1.56 -8.04 1.41
N ALA A 33 -0.24 -7.90 1.57
CA ALA A 33 0.35 -6.70 2.16
C ALA A 33 0.50 -5.57 1.14
N ALA A 34 0.81 -5.90 -0.11
CA ALA A 34 0.97 -4.90 -1.17
C ALA A 34 0.60 -5.47 -2.54
N VAL A 35 0.35 -4.58 -3.47
CA VAL A 35 0.08 -4.88 -4.87
C VAL A 35 0.80 -3.85 -5.74
N GLY A 36 1.35 -4.29 -6.88
CA GLY A 36 1.93 -3.44 -7.92
C GLY A 36 1.41 -3.85 -9.29
N VAL A 37 1.44 -2.93 -10.24
CA VAL A 37 1.03 -3.19 -11.63
C VAL A 37 2.17 -2.75 -12.55
N ASP A 38 2.61 -3.63 -13.44
CA ASP A 38 3.65 -3.31 -14.41
C ASP A 38 3.06 -2.58 -15.65
N ARG A 39 3.93 -2.14 -16.56
CA ARG A 39 3.54 -1.45 -17.79
C ARG A 39 2.71 -2.28 -18.77
N ASN A 40 2.64 -3.62 -18.57
CA ASN A 40 1.84 -4.55 -19.35
C ASN A 40 0.52 -4.91 -18.67
N ASP A 41 0.18 -4.19 -17.58
CA ASP A 41 -0.95 -4.45 -16.69
C ASP A 41 -0.91 -5.82 -16.00
N ASN A 42 0.28 -6.46 -15.88
CA ASN A 42 0.41 -7.60 -14.98
C ASN A 42 0.40 -7.14 -13.53
N VAL A 43 -0.28 -7.89 -12.70
CA VAL A 43 -0.54 -7.56 -11.30
C VAL A 43 0.36 -8.41 -10.39
N TYR A 44 1.21 -7.76 -9.63
CA TYR A 44 2.14 -8.36 -8.67
C TYR A 44 1.55 -8.25 -7.28
N VAL A 45 1.25 -9.39 -6.68
CA VAL A 45 0.55 -9.50 -5.39
C VAL A 45 1.52 -10.02 -4.34
N PHE A 46 1.89 -9.16 -3.39
CA PHE A 46 2.85 -9.47 -2.33
C PHE A 46 2.11 -9.89 -1.07
N THR A 47 2.11 -11.19 -0.82
CA THR A 47 1.30 -11.83 0.22
C THR A 47 2.16 -12.47 1.31
N ARG A 48 1.57 -12.62 2.49
CA ARG A 48 2.15 -13.34 3.64
C ARG A 48 1.80 -14.83 3.64
N GLY A 49 1.38 -15.36 2.48
CA GLY A 49 1.13 -16.77 2.26
C GLY A 49 2.41 -17.56 1.92
N GLU A 50 2.24 -18.83 1.56
CA GLU A 50 3.34 -19.74 1.19
C GLU A 50 4.06 -19.31 -0.10
N HIS A 51 3.36 -18.62 -1.00
CA HIS A 51 3.86 -18.08 -2.26
C HIS A 51 3.89 -16.55 -2.18
N PRO A 52 5.00 -15.95 -1.71
CA PRO A 52 5.03 -14.53 -1.33
C PRO A 52 4.77 -13.55 -2.47
N MET A 53 5.22 -13.84 -3.68
CA MET A 53 4.95 -13.03 -4.86
C MET A 53 4.14 -13.84 -5.87
N LEU A 54 2.89 -13.43 -6.07
CA LEU A 54 2.00 -13.98 -7.09
C LEU A 54 1.87 -12.98 -8.23
N VAL A 55 1.86 -13.47 -9.47
CA VAL A 55 1.73 -12.62 -10.65
C VAL A 55 0.54 -13.08 -11.48
N PHE A 56 -0.34 -12.16 -11.79
CA PHE A 56 -1.53 -12.39 -12.63
C PHE A 56 -1.48 -11.47 -13.84
N ASP A 57 -2.18 -11.87 -14.91
CA ASP A 57 -2.53 -10.89 -15.94
C ASP A 57 -3.67 -9.98 -15.45
N ARG A 58 -4.02 -8.99 -16.25
CA ARG A 58 -5.07 -8.02 -15.91
C ARG A 58 -6.45 -8.63 -15.72
N ASP A 59 -6.72 -9.79 -16.32
CA ASP A 59 -8.00 -10.47 -16.23
C ASP A 59 -8.08 -11.43 -15.03
N GLY A 60 -6.96 -11.60 -14.32
CA GLY A 60 -6.88 -12.40 -13.09
C GLY A 60 -6.39 -13.83 -13.32
N LYS A 61 -5.90 -14.15 -14.52
CA LYS A 61 -5.28 -15.44 -14.80
C LYS A 61 -3.89 -15.49 -14.15
N PHE A 62 -3.63 -16.53 -13.38
CA PHE A 62 -2.32 -16.75 -12.78
C PHE A 62 -1.25 -16.97 -13.87
N LEU A 63 -0.12 -16.28 -13.73
CA LEU A 63 1.01 -16.37 -14.64
C LEU A 63 2.19 -17.11 -14.01
N ARG A 64 2.58 -16.76 -12.78
CA ARG A 64 3.70 -17.36 -12.05
C ARG A 64 3.74 -16.92 -10.60
N SER A 65 4.59 -17.57 -9.81
CA SER A 65 5.01 -17.14 -8.49
C SER A 65 6.53 -17.17 -8.35
N TRP A 66 7.04 -16.46 -7.34
CA TRP A 66 8.44 -16.52 -6.93
C TRP A 66 8.62 -16.00 -5.50
N GLY A 67 9.79 -16.24 -4.93
CA GLY A 67 10.21 -15.69 -3.64
C GLY A 67 9.93 -16.60 -2.44
N GLU A 68 9.59 -17.86 -2.66
CA GLU A 68 9.42 -18.86 -1.61
C GLU A 68 10.69 -18.98 -0.77
N GLY A 69 10.53 -18.92 0.56
CA GLY A 69 11.64 -18.97 1.51
C GLY A 69 12.53 -17.72 1.55
N THR A 70 12.21 -16.69 0.77
CA THR A 70 13.04 -15.47 0.66
C THR A 70 12.61 -14.38 1.64
N PHE A 71 11.32 -14.28 1.92
CA PHE A 71 10.75 -13.20 2.72
C PHE A 71 10.32 -13.68 4.10
N VAL A 72 10.53 -12.82 5.11
CA VAL A 72 10.11 -13.07 6.50
C VAL A 72 8.72 -12.50 6.75
N ARG A 73 8.50 -11.25 6.34
CA ARG A 73 7.20 -10.58 6.48
C ARG A 73 6.99 -9.57 5.35
N PRO A 74 6.44 -10.00 4.22
CA PRO A 74 6.09 -9.12 3.11
C PRO A 74 5.32 -7.89 3.55
N HIS A 75 5.73 -6.68 3.05
CA HIS A 75 5.08 -5.44 3.44
C HIS A 75 4.80 -4.48 2.30
N GLY A 76 5.79 -4.01 1.56
CA GLY A 76 5.64 -3.00 0.52
C GLY A 76 6.15 -3.45 -0.85
N VAL A 77 5.50 -2.97 -1.92
CA VAL A 77 5.93 -3.18 -3.31
C VAL A 77 5.93 -1.85 -4.05
N HIS A 78 7.02 -1.55 -4.76
CA HIS A 78 7.11 -0.45 -5.70
C HIS A 78 7.63 -0.93 -7.06
N MET A 79 6.90 -0.61 -8.13
CA MET A 79 7.30 -0.97 -9.50
C MET A 79 8.30 0.06 -10.02
N GLY A 80 9.49 -0.39 -10.41
CA GLY A 80 10.51 0.45 -11.02
C GLY A 80 10.23 0.69 -12.51
N PRO A 81 10.72 1.82 -13.07
CA PRO A 81 10.49 2.17 -14.48
C PRO A 81 11.23 1.28 -15.47
N ASP A 82 12.21 0.50 -15.00
CA ASP A 82 13.14 -0.35 -15.76
C ASP A 82 12.77 -1.85 -15.69
N ASP A 83 11.49 -2.17 -15.59
CA ASP A 83 10.98 -3.54 -15.40
C ASP A 83 11.59 -4.23 -14.17
N THR A 84 11.65 -3.49 -13.10
CA THR A 84 12.09 -3.99 -11.79
C THR A 84 11.01 -3.79 -10.73
N ILE A 85 11.16 -4.53 -9.65
CA ILE A 85 10.25 -4.47 -8.51
C ILE A 85 11.07 -4.34 -7.22
N TYR A 86 10.69 -3.40 -6.39
CA TYR A 86 11.26 -3.22 -5.05
C TYR A 86 10.32 -3.84 -4.03
N CYS A 87 10.82 -4.79 -3.26
CA CYS A 87 10.09 -5.47 -2.21
C CYS A 87 10.64 -5.05 -0.85
N THR A 88 9.77 -4.51 0.00
CA THR A 88 10.10 -4.16 1.39
C THR A 88 9.65 -5.28 2.30
N ASP A 89 10.56 -5.80 3.12
CA ASP A 89 10.31 -6.83 4.12
C ASP A 89 10.53 -6.25 5.51
N ASP A 90 9.44 -6.01 6.23
CA ASP A 90 9.51 -5.41 7.57
C ASP A 90 9.96 -6.40 8.65
N GLY A 91 9.83 -7.69 8.40
CA GLY A 91 10.33 -8.74 9.29
C GLY A 91 11.82 -9.01 9.14
N ASP A 92 12.34 -8.82 7.93
CA ASP A 92 13.76 -9.00 7.61
C ASP A 92 14.57 -7.68 7.63
N HIS A 93 13.88 -6.54 7.82
CA HIS A 93 14.48 -5.20 7.88
C HIS A 93 15.25 -4.84 6.61
N THR A 94 14.74 -5.22 5.44
CA THR A 94 15.41 -5.03 4.15
C THR A 94 14.49 -4.47 3.08
N VAL A 95 15.09 -3.74 2.14
CA VAL A 95 14.51 -3.42 0.85
C VAL A 95 15.33 -4.15 -0.21
N ARG A 96 14.64 -4.85 -1.12
CA ARG A 96 15.29 -5.63 -2.19
C ARG A 96 14.72 -5.26 -3.54
N LYS A 97 15.62 -4.96 -4.49
CA LYS A 97 15.28 -4.77 -5.91
C LYS A 97 15.43 -6.10 -6.65
N TYR A 98 14.41 -6.46 -7.41
CA TYR A 98 14.41 -7.66 -8.25
C TYR A 98 14.06 -7.31 -9.70
N THR A 99 14.42 -8.21 -10.62
CA THR A 99 13.75 -8.29 -11.93
C THR A 99 12.31 -8.78 -11.72
N LEU A 100 11.44 -8.62 -12.72
CA LEU A 100 10.03 -9.02 -12.62
C LEU A 100 9.84 -10.54 -12.49
N ASP A 101 10.88 -11.34 -12.78
CA ASP A 101 10.92 -12.80 -12.63
C ASP A 101 11.62 -13.28 -11.33
N GLY A 102 11.98 -12.34 -10.43
CA GLY A 102 12.47 -12.65 -9.09
C GLY A 102 14.00 -12.79 -8.93
N LYS A 103 14.82 -12.37 -9.93
CA LYS A 103 16.28 -12.31 -9.76
C LYS A 103 16.66 -11.09 -8.92
N LEU A 104 17.36 -11.30 -7.80
CA LEU A 104 17.85 -10.22 -6.93
C LEU A 104 18.90 -9.36 -7.65
N LEU A 105 18.71 -8.05 -7.63
CA LEU A 105 19.61 -7.04 -8.22
C LEU A 105 20.31 -6.18 -7.16
N LEU A 106 19.57 -5.81 -6.09
CA LEU A 106 20.10 -4.98 -5.01
C LEU A 106 19.42 -5.36 -3.68
N LYS A 107 20.20 -5.30 -2.59
CA LYS A 107 19.66 -5.40 -1.23
C LYS A 107 20.18 -4.25 -0.37
N ILE A 108 19.29 -3.52 0.27
CA ILE A 108 19.58 -2.48 1.27
C ILE A 108 19.10 -2.99 2.63
N GLY A 109 19.89 -2.77 3.65
CA GLY A 109 19.68 -3.34 4.98
C GLY A 109 20.39 -4.68 5.18
N THR A 110 20.35 -5.20 6.38
CA THR A 110 20.99 -6.47 6.75
C THR A 110 19.94 -7.45 7.25
N SER A 111 19.79 -8.58 6.53
CA SER A 111 18.79 -9.60 6.85
C SER A 111 18.83 -10.02 8.32
N GLY A 112 17.68 -9.97 9.00
CA GLY A 112 17.52 -10.35 10.40
C GLY A 112 18.22 -9.46 11.41
N LYS A 113 18.77 -8.31 11.00
CA LYS A 113 19.48 -7.40 11.90
C LYS A 113 18.84 -6.01 11.90
N PRO A 114 17.84 -5.77 12.76
CA PRO A 114 17.26 -4.44 12.92
C PRO A 114 18.27 -3.45 13.52
N ALA A 115 18.19 -2.19 13.10
CA ALA A 115 18.76 -1.11 13.85
C ALA A 115 18.09 -1.02 15.25
N PRO A 116 18.75 -0.43 16.26
CA PRO A 116 18.12 -0.24 17.56
C PRO A 116 16.80 0.54 17.45
N PHE A 117 15.81 0.17 18.24
CA PHE A 117 14.50 0.81 18.24
C PHE A 117 14.61 2.33 18.43
N MET A 118 13.94 3.09 17.56
CA MET A 118 13.94 4.57 17.53
C MET A 118 15.33 5.23 17.45
N SER A 119 16.35 4.50 16.96
CA SER A 119 17.71 5.05 16.83
C SER A 119 17.88 6.03 15.67
N GLY A 120 16.94 6.02 14.72
CA GLY A 120 17.06 6.77 13.48
C GLY A 120 18.04 6.16 12.47
N LEU A 121 18.68 5.04 12.79
CA LEU A 121 19.54 4.28 11.87
C LEU A 121 18.68 3.32 11.02
N PRO A 122 19.02 3.08 9.74
CA PRO A 122 18.27 2.15 8.89
C PRO A 122 18.68 0.69 9.10
N PHE A 123 17.78 -0.29 9.10
CA PHE A 123 16.32 -0.17 9.22
C PHE A 123 15.86 -0.81 10.53
N CYS A 124 14.74 -0.30 11.06
CA CYS A 124 14.03 -0.99 12.11
C CYS A 124 12.57 -1.19 11.68
N ARG A 125 12.31 -2.26 10.90
CA ARG A 125 11.01 -2.58 10.32
C ARG A 125 10.51 -1.54 9.31
N CYS A 126 11.32 -1.34 8.25
CA CYS A 126 10.97 -0.49 7.11
C CYS A 126 9.64 -0.94 6.45
N THR A 127 8.89 0.00 5.88
CA THR A 127 7.50 -0.22 5.47
C THR A 127 7.28 -0.15 3.97
N HIS A 128 7.87 0.81 3.26
CA HIS A 128 7.66 0.96 1.82
C HIS A 128 8.84 1.67 1.14
N THR A 129 8.82 1.64 -0.20
CA THR A 129 9.87 2.24 -1.04
C THR A 129 9.23 3.07 -2.15
N ALA A 130 9.85 4.20 -2.52
CA ALA A 130 9.53 4.99 -3.69
C ALA A 130 10.81 5.40 -4.42
N LEU A 131 10.69 5.66 -5.72
CA LEU A 131 11.79 6.14 -6.55
C LEU A 131 11.59 7.61 -6.92
N ALA A 132 12.66 8.40 -6.79
CA ALA A 132 12.73 9.75 -7.33
C ALA A 132 12.98 9.71 -8.86
N PRO A 133 12.70 10.82 -9.57
CA PRO A 133 12.97 10.91 -11.01
C PRO A 133 14.44 10.71 -11.39
N ASN A 134 15.37 11.00 -10.49
CA ASN A 134 16.81 10.79 -10.68
C ASN A 134 17.26 9.36 -10.30
N GLY A 135 16.34 8.48 -9.91
CA GLY A 135 16.59 7.10 -9.51
C GLY A 135 16.95 6.91 -8.03
N ASP A 136 17.04 7.97 -7.23
CA ASP A 136 17.23 7.83 -5.79
C ASP A 136 16.08 7.04 -5.16
N ILE A 137 16.41 6.27 -4.13
CA ILE A 137 15.48 5.36 -3.45
C ILE A 137 15.10 5.98 -2.12
N TYR A 138 13.82 6.29 -1.93
CA TYR A 138 13.26 6.67 -0.63
C TYR A 138 12.67 5.45 0.06
N VAL A 139 12.90 5.34 1.36
CA VAL A 139 12.36 4.24 2.18
C VAL A 139 11.72 4.82 3.43
N SER A 140 10.44 4.53 3.64
CA SER A 140 9.77 4.78 4.93
C SER A 140 10.15 3.69 5.93
N ASP A 141 10.59 4.07 7.13
CA ASP A 141 11.01 3.17 8.21
C ASP A 141 10.22 3.51 9.47
N GLY A 142 8.97 3.03 9.52
CA GLY A 142 7.99 3.57 10.46
C GLY A 142 7.63 2.66 11.63
N TYR A 143 7.81 1.33 11.59
CA TYR A 143 7.36 0.48 12.69
C TYR A 143 8.30 0.46 13.89
N GLY A 144 9.58 0.56 13.66
CA GLY A 144 10.58 0.60 14.73
C GLY A 144 11.43 1.87 14.73
N ASN A 145 11.17 2.75 13.76
CA ASN A 145 11.70 4.08 13.63
C ASN A 145 10.57 5.07 13.31
N ALA A 146 10.88 6.35 13.21
CA ALA A 146 10.00 7.39 12.70
C ALA A 146 10.75 8.17 11.63
N ARG A 147 11.22 7.48 10.59
CA ARG A 147 12.18 8.00 9.62
C ARG A 147 11.76 7.78 8.18
N VAL A 148 12.28 8.64 7.32
CA VAL A 148 12.46 8.40 5.90
C VAL A 148 13.96 8.41 5.61
N HIS A 149 14.43 7.44 4.81
CA HIS A 149 15.82 7.34 4.39
C HIS A 149 15.90 7.52 2.87
N ARG A 150 16.89 8.26 2.38
CA ARG A 150 17.16 8.46 0.95
C ARG A 150 18.49 7.78 0.60
N TYR A 151 18.49 6.98 -0.45
CA TYR A 151 19.64 6.26 -0.96
C TYR A 151 19.89 6.60 -2.42
N THR A 152 21.15 6.46 -2.84
CA THR A 152 21.51 6.43 -4.26
C THR A 152 20.93 5.17 -4.95
N PRO A 153 20.83 5.13 -6.29
CA PRO A 153 20.36 3.95 -7.01
C PRO A 153 21.15 2.66 -6.73
N ASP A 154 22.41 2.76 -6.31
CA ASP A 154 23.28 1.65 -5.91
C ASP A 154 23.20 1.30 -4.41
N GLY A 155 22.30 1.95 -3.65
CA GLY A 155 22.00 1.62 -2.26
C GLY A 155 22.89 2.26 -1.20
N ARG A 156 23.61 3.34 -1.52
CA ARG A 156 24.37 4.13 -0.55
C ARG A 156 23.48 5.18 0.11
N LEU A 157 23.46 5.25 1.43
CA LEU A 157 22.68 6.23 2.19
C LEU A 157 23.15 7.66 1.90
N ILE A 158 22.21 8.53 1.54
CA ILE A 158 22.43 9.96 1.29
C ILE A 158 21.99 10.79 2.49
N ALA A 159 20.76 10.58 2.95
CA ALA A 159 20.14 11.39 4.00
C ALA A 159 19.04 10.60 4.73
N SER A 160 18.69 11.09 5.92
CA SER A 160 17.55 10.60 6.69
C SER A 160 16.89 11.77 7.40
N TRP A 161 15.56 11.77 7.47
CA TRP A 161 14.81 12.78 8.20
C TRP A 161 13.61 12.17 8.92
N GLY A 162 13.00 12.96 9.78
CA GLY A 162 11.89 12.57 10.63
C GLY A 162 12.33 12.24 12.06
N GLU A 163 11.37 12.26 12.95
CA GLU A 163 11.49 11.86 14.35
C GLU A 163 10.10 11.48 14.90
N PRO A 164 9.99 10.81 16.04
CA PRO A 164 8.70 10.50 16.64
C PRO A 164 7.93 11.75 17.04
N GLY A 165 6.64 11.83 16.72
CA GLY A 165 5.78 12.92 17.17
C GLY A 165 4.61 13.22 16.21
N THR A 166 3.98 14.39 16.45
CA THR A 166 2.77 14.83 15.75
C THR A 166 2.94 16.15 15.00
N GLY A 167 4.09 16.82 15.17
CA GLY A 167 4.42 18.08 14.49
C GLY A 167 4.84 17.89 13.02
N PRO A 168 5.07 18.99 12.28
CA PRO A 168 5.64 18.93 10.93
C PRO A 168 6.98 18.18 10.91
N GLY A 169 7.14 17.25 9.98
CA GLY A 169 8.35 16.42 9.87
C GLY A 169 8.47 15.32 10.93
N GLN A 170 7.57 15.25 11.90
CA GLN A 170 7.49 14.17 12.88
C GLN A 170 6.50 13.09 12.42
N PHE A 171 6.73 11.84 12.79
CA PHE A 171 5.92 10.70 12.36
C PHE A 171 5.41 9.86 13.54
N ASN A 172 4.21 9.36 13.38
CA ASN A 172 3.67 8.24 14.14
C ASN A 172 3.31 7.12 13.15
N ILE A 173 4.29 6.29 12.84
CA ILE A 173 4.31 5.27 11.81
C ILE A 173 4.31 5.87 10.38
N ALA A 174 5.47 6.26 9.86
CA ALA A 174 5.71 6.49 8.44
C ALA A 174 5.48 5.17 7.68
N HIS A 175 4.26 4.99 7.10
CA HIS A 175 3.80 3.67 6.66
C HIS A 175 3.96 3.42 5.15
N ASN A 176 3.69 4.42 4.33
CA ASN A 176 3.87 4.35 2.89
C ASN A 176 4.53 5.62 2.38
N ILE A 177 5.19 5.52 1.24
CA ILE A 177 5.89 6.64 0.63
C ILE A 177 5.70 6.61 -0.87
N LEU A 178 5.54 7.79 -1.47
CA LEU A 178 5.42 7.99 -2.91
C LEU A 178 6.28 9.19 -3.30
N CYS A 179 6.89 9.15 -4.48
CA CYS A 179 7.55 10.30 -5.10
C CYS A 179 6.89 10.60 -6.43
N ASP A 180 6.65 11.88 -6.74
CA ASP A 180 6.10 12.27 -8.02
C ASP A 180 7.18 12.65 -9.05
N ALA A 181 6.75 12.99 -10.28
CA ALA A 181 7.65 13.34 -11.36
C ALA A 181 8.41 14.67 -11.15
N ASP A 182 7.94 15.52 -10.24
CA ASP A 182 8.58 16.78 -9.87
C ASP A 182 9.53 16.60 -8.67
N GLY A 183 9.58 15.37 -8.11
CA GLY A 183 10.45 14.99 -7.01
C GLY A 183 9.84 15.21 -5.61
N TRP A 184 8.58 15.65 -5.51
CA TRP A 184 7.89 15.77 -4.24
C TRP A 184 7.66 14.40 -3.59
N VAL A 185 7.90 14.33 -2.29
CA VAL A 185 7.81 13.10 -1.51
C VAL A 185 6.60 13.15 -0.58
N TYR A 186 5.72 12.18 -0.72
CA TYR A 186 4.47 12.04 0.03
C TYR A 186 4.59 10.87 1.00
N VAL A 187 4.41 11.11 2.29
CA VAL A 187 4.54 10.09 3.33
C VAL A 187 3.21 9.91 4.06
N ALA A 188 2.67 8.70 4.03
CA ALA A 188 1.52 8.32 4.83
C ALA A 188 1.95 8.21 6.30
N ASP A 189 1.62 9.20 7.09
CA ASP A 189 1.86 9.28 8.53
C ASP A 189 0.63 8.69 9.25
N ARG A 190 0.60 7.35 9.28
CA ARG A 190 -0.60 6.53 9.47
C ARG A 190 -1.36 6.84 10.75
N GLU A 191 -0.69 6.80 11.89
CA GLU A 191 -1.35 6.99 13.19
C GLU A 191 -1.53 8.49 13.54
N ASN A 192 -0.96 9.41 12.76
CA ASN A 192 -1.28 10.84 12.79
C ASN A 192 -2.39 11.22 11.81
N HIS A 193 -2.99 10.25 11.09
CA HIS A 193 -4.14 10.44 10.21
C HIS A 193 -3.93 11.50 9.11
N ARG A 194 -2.72 11.55 8.54
CA ARG A 194 -2.33 12.54 7.52
C ARG A 194 -1.37 11.98 6.49
N ILE A 195 -1.23 12.69 5.39
CA ILE A 195 -0.11 12.56 4.46
C ILE A 195 0.73 13.82 4.61
N GLN A 196 2.03 13.70 4.85
CA GLN A 196 2.95 14.82 4.85
C GLN A 196 3.66 14.90 3.49
N VAL A 197 3.89 16.11 3.02
CA VAL A 197 4.55 16.41 1.74
C VAL A 197 5.90 17.08 2.02
N PHE A 198 6.94 16.57 1.38
CA PHE A 198 8.32 17.04 1.52
C PHE A 198 8.92 17.39 0.15
N ASP A 199 9.85 18.33 0.14
CA ASP A 199 10.71 18.55 -1.01
C ASP A 199 11.70 17.37 -1.21
N PRO A 200 12.45 17.32 -2.33
CA PRO A 200 13.41 16.24 -2.58
C PRO A 200 14.53 16.12 -1.53
N ASN A 201 14.74 17.13 -0.70
CA ASN A 201 15.76 17.13 0.35
C ASN A 201 15.20 16.75 1.74
N GLY A 202 13.91 16.42 1.81
CA GLY A 202 13.23 16.05 3.06
C GLY A 202 12.78 17.23 3.90
N ARG A 203 12.74 18.44 3.34
CA ARG A 203 12.15 19.61 4.00
C ARG A 203 10.62 19.53 3.92
N TYR A 204 9.97 19.63 5.08
CA TYR A 204 8.51 19.68 5.17
C TYR A 204 7.95 20.89 4.40
N GLU A 205 6.91 20.65 3.61
CA GLU A 205 6.18 21.67 2.85
C GLU A 205 4.76 21.84 3.37
N THR A 206 3.99 20.78 3.41
CA THR A 206 2.57 20.80 3.78
C THR A 206 2.09 19.43 4.26
N GLU A 207 0.84 19.35 4.66
CA GLU A 207 0.18 18.09 4.99
C GLU A 207 -1.26 18.05 4.52
N TRP A 208 -1.74 16.85 4.21
CA TRP A 208 -3.13 16.57 3.82
C TRP A 208 -3.84 15.84 4.93
N ARG A 209 -4.91 16.43 5.38
CA ARG A 209 -5.78 15.91 6.45
C ARG A 209 -7.11 15.38 5.85
N ASN A 210 -8.09 15.07 6.72
CA ASN A 210 -9.35 14.46 6.34
C ASN A 210 -9.19 13.04 5.80
N LEU A 211 -8.23 12.31 6.37
CA LEU A 211 -7.91 10.90 6.15
C LEU A 211 -8.00 10.16 7.48
N TYR A 212 -8.19 8.86 7.41
CA TYR A 212 -8.15 8.00 8.59
C TYR A 212 -7.19 6.84 8.39
N ARG A 213 -6.10 6.81 9.15
CA ARG A 213 -5.04 5.79 9.07
C ARG A 213 -4.60 5.47 7.63
N PRO A 214 -4.09 6.43 6.86
CA PRO A 214 -3.64 6.18 5.48
C PRO A 214 -2.53 5.14 5.47
N CYS A 215 -2.73 4.05 4.74
CA CYS A 215 -1.82 2.91 4.66
C CYS A 215 -1.11 2.80 3.32
N GLY A 216 -1.87 2.73 2.23
CA GLY A 216 -1.34 2.60 0.88
C GLY A 216 -1.51 3.89 0.08
N LEU A 217 -0.51 4.25 -0.70
CA LEU A 217 -0.54 5.40 -1.61
C LEU A 217 -0.24 4.95 -3.03
N CYS A 218 -1.06 5.40 -3.98
CA CYS A 218 -0.80 5.25 -5.40
C CYS A 218 -1.15 6.56 -6.11
N ARG A 219 -0.39 6.94 -7.13
CA ARG A 219 -0.67 8.08 -7.99
C ARG A 219 -0.94 7.61 -9.40
N CYS A 220 -2.02 8.09 -9.97
CA CYS A 220 -2.36 7.83 -11.37
C CYS A 220 -2.42 9.14 -12.15
N GLY A 221 -1.75 9.18 -13.31
CA GLY A 221 -1.85 10.28 -14.26
C GLY A 221 -2.86 10.05 -15.39
N GLY A 222 -3.73 9.02 -15.26
CA GLY A 222 -4.59 8.50 -16.32
C GLY A 222 -5.75 9.42 -16.75
N VAL A 223 -6.74 8.82 -17.41
CA VAL A 223 -7.89 9.45 -18.08
C VAL A 223 -8.69 10.45 -17.21
N ARG A 224 -8.58 10.33 -15.88
CA ARG A 224 -9.29 11.17 -14.89
C ARG A 224 -8.42 12.29 -14.29
N GLY A 225 -7.24 12.54 -14.86
CA GLY A 225 -6.27 13.51 -14.35
C GLY A 225 -5.38 12.94 -13.22
N PRO A 226 -4.39 13.73 -12.76
CA PRO A 226 -3.47 13.31 -11.72
C PRO A 226 -4.19 13.28 -10.38
N CYS A 227 -4.44 12.08 -9.86
CA CYS A 227 -5.06 11.85 -8.56
C CYS A 227 -4.18 10.94 -7.70
N PHE A 228 -4.32 11.11 -6.38
CA PHE A 228 -3.76 10.23 -5.37
C PHE A 228 -4.87 9.32 -4.84
N TYR A 229 -4.60 8.04 -4.80
CA TYR A 229 -5.48 7.04 -4.24
C TYR A 229 -4.89 6.55 -2.94
N VAL A 230 -5.68 6.60 -1.89
CA VAL A 230 -5.25 6.32 -0.52
C VAL A 230 -6.07 5.18 0.04
N ALA A 231 -5.41 4.06 0.33
CA ALA A 231 -6.02 2.99 1.10
C ALA A 231 -6.03 3.37 2.58
N GLU A 232 -7.20 3.47 3.18
CA GLU A 232 -7.39 3.82 4.59
C GLU A 232 -7.73 2.57 5.40
N LEU A 233 -6.91 2.27 6.41
CA LEU A 233 -7.07 1.11 7.26
C LEU A 233 -8.28 1.28 8.20
N ALA A 234 -8.90 0.17 8.54
CA ALA A 234 -9.96 0.13 9.55
C ALA A 234 -9.50 0.69 10.91
N PRO A 235 -10.44 1.19 11.74
CA PRO A 235 -10.16 1.49 13.13
C PRO A 235 -9.52 0.30 13.87
N GLY A 236 -8.56 0.61 14.73
CA GLY A 236 -7.86 -0.42 15.52
C GLY A 236 -8.83 -1.21 16.41
N GLN A 237 -8.47 -2.46 16.67
CA GLN A 237 -9.36 -3.39 17.40
C GLN A 237 -9.66 -2.98 18.85
N GLU A 238 -8.82 -2.16 19.43
CA GLU A 238 -8.86 -1.80 20.85
C GLU A 238 -9.75 -0.59 21.16
N PHE A 239 -10.27 0.08 20.12
CA PHE A 239 -11.04 1.32 20.29
C PHE A 239 -12.53 1.12 20.06
N SER A 240 -13.33 1.84 20.80
CA SER A 240 -14.80 1.79 20.79
C SER A 240 -15.43 2.36 19.51
N ASN A 241 -14.67 3.06 18.67
CA ASN A 241 -15.18 3.81 17.51
C ASN A 241 -15.22 3.00 16.19
N ARG A 242 -15.18 1.67 16.24
CA ARG A 242 -15.15 0.81 15.05
C ARG A 242 -16.38 0.91 14.15
N THR A 243 -17.48 1.27 14.73
CA THR A 243 -18.77 1.35 14.04
C THR A 243 -19.19 2.78 13.72
N TRP A 244 -18.28 3.73 13.93
CA TRP A 244 -18.57 5.12 13.61
C TRP A 244 -18.49 5.34 12.09
N PRO A 245 -19.47 6.03 11.52
CA PRO A 245 -19.45 6.35 10.10
C PRO A 245 -18.27 7.28 9.76
N ASN A 246 -17.84 7.26 8.51
CA ASN A 246 -16.79 8.11 7.94
C ASN A 246 -15.37 7.90 8.50
N LEU A 247 -15.07 6.78 9.16
CA LEU A 247 -13.73 6.47 9.68
C LEU A 247 -13.02 5.33 8.95
N GLY A 248 -13.51 4.91 7.79
CA GLY A 248 -12.98 3.76 7.05
C GLY A 248 -13.50 2.42 7.61
N PRO A 249 -13.07 1.25 7.08
CA PRO A 249 -12.07 1.12 5.99
C PRO A 249 -12.61 1.62 4.65
N ARG A 250 -11.76 2.21 3.82
CA ARG A 250 -12.16 2.79 2.52
C ARG A 250 -10.97 3.10 1.62
N VAL A 251 -11.25 3.53 0.38
CA VAL A 251 -10.29 4.19 -0.50
C VAL A 251 -10.72 5.64 -0.69
N SER A 252 -9.84 6.60 -0.36
CA SER A 252 -10.02 8.02 -0.67
C SER A 252 -9.26 8.41 -1.91
N ILE A 253 -9.86 9.27 -2.74
CA ILE A 253 -9.25 9.83 -3.94
C ILE A 253 -9.07 11.32 -3.71
N LEU A 254 -7.84 11.80 -3.84
CA LEU A 254 -7.44 13.18 -3.63
C LEU A 254 -6.90 13.77 -4.93
N ASP A 255 -7.10 15.07 -5.14
CA ASP A 255 -6.40 15.78 -6.19
C ASP A 255 -4.93 16.07 -5.81
N LYS A 256 -4.19 16.72 -6.72
CA LYS A 256 -2.77 17.06 -6.51
C LYS A 256 -2.52 18.06 -5.37
N ALA A 257 -3.55 18.74 -4.88
CA ALA A 257 -3.48 19.66 -3.75
C ALA A 257 -3.89 18.98 -2.43
N GLY A 258 -4.22 17.68 -2.46
CA GLY A 258 -4.67 16.91 -1.31
C GLY A 258 -6.15 17.13 -0.94
N LYS A 259 -6.92 17.79 -1.82
CA LYS A 259 -8.36 17.95 -1.63
C LYS A 259 -9.07 16.65 -1.96
N LEU A 260 -9.99 16.24 -1.10
CA LEU A 260 -10.84 15.08 -1.31
C LEU A 260 -11.72 15.28 -2.56
N VAL A 261 -11.66 14.31 -3.48
CA VAL A 261 -12.45 14.26 -4.71
C VAL A 261 -13.55 13.22 -4.62
N ALA A 262 -13.23 12.02 -4.12
CA ALA A 262 -14.20 10.94 -3.95
C ALA A 262 -13.77 9.97 -2.84
N ARG A 263 -14.74 9.19 -2.34
CA ARG A 263 -14.53 8.06 -1.43
C ARG A 263 -15.22 6.82 -1.95
N LEU A 264 -14.51 5.70 -1.87
CA LEU A 264 -15.03 4.40 -2.28
C LEU A 264 -15.16 3.53 -1.04
N GLY A 265 -16.37 3.00 -0.80
CA GLY A 265 -16.61 2.03 0.25
C GLY A 265 -16.68 2.60 1.67
N ASP A 266 -17.06 3.87 1.82
CA ASP A 266 -17.32 4.45 3.15
C ASP A 266 -18.28 3.58 3.97
N TYR A 267 -17.92 3.34 5.22
CA TYR A 267 -18.81 2.69 6.18
C TYR A 267 -19.97 3.63 6.54
N GLY A 268 -21.17 3.26 6.16
CA GLY A 268 -22.39 4.04 6.37
C GLY A 268 -23.26 3.52 7.53
N GLY A 269 -22.71 2.67 8.40
CA GLY A 269 -23.41 2.01 9.48
C GLY A 269 -23.65 0.52 9.22
N PRO A 270 -24.35 -0.19 10.14
CA PRO A 270 -24.60 -1.63 10.02
C PRO A 270 -25.34 -2.04 8.73
N ASP A 271 -26.26 -1.19 8.27
CA ASP A 271 -27.06 -1.44 7.06
C ASP A 271 -26.32 -1.14 5.75
N ARG A 272 -25.18 -0.47 5.83
CA ARG A 272 -24.30 -0.15 4.68
C ARG A 272 -22.83 -0.37 5.05
N PRO A 273 -22.40 -1.64 5.24
CA PRO A 273 -21.03 -1.94 5.58
C PRO A 273 -20.09 -1.57 4.43
N SER A 274 -18.84 -1.22 4.75
CA SER A 274 -17.78 -1.09 3.76
C SER A 274 -17.52 -2.44 3.08
N PRO A 275 -17.25 -2.47 1.76
CA PRO A 275 -16.81 -3.69 1.10
C PRO A 275 -15.38 -4.08 1.50
N PHE A 276 -14.65 -3.20 2.15
CA PHE A 276 -13.28 -3.42 2.61
C PHE A 276 -13.25 -3.82 4.08
N ILE A 277 -12.20 -4.58 4.44
CA ILE A 277 -11.93 -5.00 5.83
C ILE A 277 -10.72 -4.24 6.36
N ALA A 278 -9.60 -4.29 5.64
CA ALA A 278 -8.32 -3.73 6.06
C ALA A 278 -7.44 -3.29 4.89
N PRO A 279 -7.87 -2.28 4.10
CA PRO A 279 -7.08 -1.76 2.98
C PRO A 279 -5.67 -1.37 3.43
N HIS A 280 -4.65 -1.91 2.76
CA HIS A 280 -3.27 -1.74 3.15
C HIS A 280 -2.35 -1.32 2.00
N GLY A 281 -2.41 -2.01 0.87
CA GLY A 281 -1.71 -1.66 -0.36
C GLY A 281 -2.69 -1.29 -1.47
N ILE A 282 -2.25 -0.49 -2.45
CA ILE A 282 -3.10 -0.04 -3.55
C ILE A 282 -2.27 0.17 -4.82
N ALA A 283 -2.80 -0.25 -5.96
CA ALA A 283 -2.24 0.00 -7.29
C ALA A 283 -3.35 0.24 -8.32
N ILE A 284 -2.98 0.80 -9.47
CA ILE A 284 -3.92 1.15 -10.54
C ILE A 284 -3.32 0.69 -11.87
N ASP A 285 -4.14 0.06 -12.72
CA ASP A 285 -3.74 -0.32 -14.07
C ASP A 285 -3.96 0.80 -15.11
N SER A 286 -3.50 0.57 -16.34
CA SER A 286 -3.59 1.55 -17.43
C SER A 286 -5.03 1.95 -17.79
N GLN A 287 -6.02 1.13 -17.43
CA GLN A 287 -7.44 1.38 -17.69
C GLN A 287 -8.17 1.99 -16.48
N GLY A 288 -7.43 2.27 -15.40
CA GLY A 288 -7.96 2.90 -14.20
C GLY A 288 -8.67 1.94 -13.25
N ALA A 289 -8.52 0.62 -13.41
CA ALA A 289 -8.98 -0.31 -12.39
C ALA A 289 -8.05 -0.24 -11.16
N ILE A 290 -8.65 -0.29 -9.98
CA ILE A 290 -7.95 -0.17 -8.71
C ILE A 290 -7.82 -1.56 -8.09
N TYR A 291 -6.61 -1.93 -7.68
CA TYR A 291 -6.32 -3.13 -6.92
C TYR A 291 -6.06 -2.74 -5.47
N VAL A 292 -6.81 -3.35 -4.55
CA VAL A 292 -6.71 -3.10 -3.11
C VAL A 292 -6.24 -4.37 -2.42
N ALA A 293 -5.06 -4.30 -1.84
CA ALA A 293 -4.48 -5.34 -1.00
C ALA A 293 -4.94 -5.15 0.45
N GLU A 294 -5.36 -6.21 1.12
CA GLU A 294 -5.93 -6.13 2.46
C GLU A 294 -5.26 -7.10 3.46
N LEU A 295 -5.10 -6.65 4.70
CA LEU A 295 -4.63 -7.45 5.84
C LEU A 295 -5.82 -8.05 6.62
N SER A 296 -6.80 -8.56 5.93
CA SER A 296 -8.08 -9.00 6.49
C SER A 296 -7.92 -10.13 7.50
N ILE A 297 -6.98 -11.07 7.27
CA ILE A 297 -6.68 -12.18 8.17
C ILE A 297 -6.02 -11.66 9.46
N SER A 298 -5.00 -10.80 9.35
CA SER A 298 -4.32 -10.23 10.52
C SER A 298 -5.24 -9.38 11.40
N VAL A 299 -6.18 -8.66 10.79
CA VAL A 299 -7.11 -7.77 11.51
C VAL A 299 -8.26 -8.52 12.13
N THR A 300 -8.82 -9.52 11.45
CA THR A 300 -9.99 -10.29 11.94
C THR A 300 -9.62 -11.59 12.62
N GLY A 301 -8.58 -12.28 12.15
CA GLY A 301 -8.19 -13.63 12.64
C GLY A 301 -7.59 -13.64 14.05
N ARG A 302 -7.24 -12.49 14.61
CA ARG A 302 -6.88 -12.36 16.03
C ARG A 302 -8.09 -12.44 16.97
N LYS A 303 -9.31 -12.47 16.44
CA LYS A 303 -10.52 -12.75 17.18
C LYS A 303 -11.00 -14.15 16.82
N ALA A 304 -11.03 -15.02 17.80
CA ALA A 304 -11.38 -16.43 17.72
C ALA A 304 -12.78 -16.75 17.14
N ASP A 305 -13.54 -15.76 16.73
CA ASP A 305 -14.90 -15.87 16.23
C ASP A 305 -15.03 -15.72 14.71
N ALA A 306 -13.93 -15.87 13.97
CA ALA A 306 -14.00 -16.00 12.52
C ALA A 306 -14.84 -17.23 12.18
N GLN A 307 -16.03 -17.02 11.63
CA GLN A 307 -16.93 -18.12 11.23
C GLN A 307 -16.17 -19.11 10.35
N PRO A 308 -16.07 -20.38 10.72
CA PRO A 308 -15.43 -21.38 9.87
C PRO A 308 -16.09 -21.40 8.50
N GLY A 309 -15.31 -21.27 7.43
CA GLY A 309 -15.79 -21.43 6.05
C GLY A 309 -16.08 -20.14 5.26
N ARG A 310 -15.80 -18.96 5.79
CA ARG A 310 -15.77 -17.73 5.01
C ARG A 310 -14.33 -17.36 4.71
N ASP A 311 -13.90 -17.58 3.47
CA ASP A 311 -12.60 -17.05 3.01
C ASP A 311 -12.66 -15.52 3.07
N LEU A 312 -11.77 -14.93 3.89
CA LEU A 312 -11.67 -13.49 4.00
C LEU A 312 -11.09 -12.92 2.69
N THR A 313 -11.73 -11.90 2.16
CA THR A 313 -11.20 -11.20 0.99
C THR A 313 -9.94 -10.43 1.40
N THR A 314 -8.82 -10.72 0.74
CA THR A 314 -7.51 -10.07 0.97
C THR A 314 -6.99 -9.36 -0.28
N LEU A 315 -7.62 -9.56 -1.44
CA LEU A 315 -7.32 -8.86 -2.68
C LEU A 315 -8.61 -8.53 -3.42
N GLN A 316 -8.82 -7.26 -3.70
CA GLN A 316 -9.98 -6.78 -4.46
C GLN A 316 -9.56 -5.99 -5.69
N LYS A 317 -10.34 -6.12 -6.77
CA LYS A 317 -10.24 -5.27 -7.97
C LYS A 317 -11.54 -4.48 -8.13
N LEU A 318 -11.39 -3.17 -8.29
CA LEU A 318 -12.47 -2.25 -8.58
C LEU A 318 -12.37 -1.81 -10.05
N VAL A 319 -13.39 -2.06 -10.81
CA VAL A 319 -13.43 -1.70 -12.25
C VAL A 319 -14.21 -0.41 -12.42
N PRO A 320 -13.68 0.56 -13.20
CA PRO A 320 -14.40 1.78 -13.52
C PRO A 320 -15.75 1.48 -14.16
N VAL A 321 -16.76 2.28 -13.81
CA VAL A 321 -18.09 2.22 -14.42
C VAL A 321 -18.22 3.44 -15.33
N PRO A 322 -18.55 3.28 -16.62
CA PRO A 322 -18.77 4.37 -17.54
C PRO A 322 -19.85 5.34 -17.04
N GLU A 323 -19.74 6.62 -17.42
CA GLU A 323 -20.81 7.58 -17.17
C GLU A 323 -22.04 7.20 -17.98
N GLY A 324 -23.20 7.15 -17.34
CA GLY A 324 -24.48 6.85 -18.00
C GLY A 324 -24.85 5.36 -18.05
N SER A 325 -24.11 4.47 -17.36
CA SER A 325 -24.48 3.05 -17.20
C SER A 325 -25.08 2.76 -15.83
#